data_d0dcea2ee84f9289db964528ca218ee4
#
_entry.id   d0dcea2ee84f9289db964528ca218ee4
#
_cell.length_a   1.000
_cell.length_b   1.000
_cell.length_c   1.000
_cell.angle_alpha   90.00
_cell.angle_beta   90.00
_cell.angle_gamma   90.00
#
_symmetry.space_group_name_H-M   'P 1'
#
loop_
_entity.id
_entity.type
_entity.pdbx_description
1 polymer ?
#
loop_
_entity_poly.entity_id
_entity_poly.type
_entity_poly.pdbx_seq_one_letter_code
_entity_poly.pdbx_strand_id
1 'polypeptide(L)'
;MKVLSLFDGISCGMVALERAGIPVERYVAYEIEPNAIKISEKNYPQIEHCGDVFRADFTEYKGFDLLIGGSPCTHWSIAQKSTDRETTASGIGWELFSQYVRALRESGCKYFLYENNKSMSAEIKTEITKYLGVEPILINSALVSAQNRQRLYWTNIPGVCQPKDKEIELQDVIESGVVDRKKALCLARRYAGFAGSQSCLCRRYFGKSFGQAVFEGNIEQVKRMWKENPYFESNERNIRQMTVKECERLQTLPDDYTAVDGVPTQMRYEAIGNGWTVDVIAHILKGLKDA
;
A
#
# COMPACT_ATOMS: atom_id res chain seq x y z
N MET A 1 -11.83 19.54 7.75
CA MET A 1 -10.93 18.72 8.60
C MET A 1 -9.49 19.06 8.28
N LYS A 2 -8.65 19.25 9.31
CA LYS A 2 -7.20 19.46 9.17
C LYS A 2 -6.49 18.13 9.42
N VAL A 3 -5.65 17.71 8.46
CA VAL A 3 -5.05 16.37 8.43
C VAL A 3 -3.54 16.48 8.41
N LEU A 4 -2.88 15.73 9.28
CA LEU A 4 -1.44 15.51 9.30
C LEU A 4 -1.16 14.08 8.82
N SER A 5 -0.41 13.92 7.74
CA SER A 5 -0.06 12.62 7.17
C SER A 5 1.44 12.39 7.23
N LEU A 6 1.85 11.29 7.84
CA LEU A 6 3.25 10.89 7.91
C LEU A 6 3.51 9.68 7.03
N PHE A 7 4.64 9.70 6.32
CA PHE A 7 4.99 8.67 5.34
C PHE A 7 3.92 8.57 4.25
N ASP A 8 3.50 9.74 3.76
CA ASP A 8 2.28 9.93 2.96
C ASP A 8 2.29 9.17 1.62
N GLY A 9 3.47 8.92 1.08
CA GLY A 9 3.63 8.26 -0.21
C GLY A 9 2.98 9.07 -1.33
N ILE A 10 2.03 8.45 -2.03
CA ILE A 10 1.30 9.04 -3.14
C ILE A 10 -0.06 9.63 -2.72
N SER A 11 -0.21 10.03 -1.48
CA SER A 11 -1.43 10.64 -0.91
C SER A 11 -2.69 9.77 -1.00
N CYS A 12 -2.54 8.46 -0.80
CA CYS A 12 -3.68 7.54 -0.69
C CYS A 12 -4.67 7.96 0.40
N GLY A 13 -4.19 8.63 1.46
CA GLY A 13 -5.01 9.19 2.53
C GLY A 13 -5.97 10.26 2.04
N MET A 14 -5.52 11.15 1.15
CA MET A 14 -6.37 12.18 0.56
C MET A 14 -7.47 11.59 -0.33
N VAL A 15 -7.12 10.62 -1.19
CA VAL A 15 -8.11 9.88 -2.00
C VAL A 15 -9.14 9.20 -1.11
N ALA A 16 -8.70 8.62 0.01
CA ALA A 16 -9.59 7.94 0.95
C ALA A 16 -10.55 8.90 1.67
N LEU A 17 -10.09 10.09 2.06
CA LEU A 17 -10.92 11.15 2.65
C LEU A 17 -12.01 11.61 1.68
N GLU A 18 -11.66 11.84 0.42
CA GLU A 18 -12.63 12.18 -0.63
C GLU A 18 -13.70 11.08 -0.78
N ARG A 19 -13.28 9.81 -0.88
CA ARG A 19 -14.22 8.68 -0.98
C ARG A 19 -15.07 8.48 0.26
N ALA A 20 -14.53 8.80 1.42
CA ALA A 20 -15.30 8.83 2.65
C ALA A 20 -16.27 10.03 2.71
N GLY A 21 -16.14 11.01 1.81
CA GLY A 21 -16.94 12.23 1.78
C GLY A 21 -16.64 13.15 2.98
N ILE A 22 -15.37 13.22 3.36
CA ILE A 22 -14.86 14.06 4.44
C ILE A 22 -14.18 15.28 3.81
N PRO A 23 -14.71 16.50 3.98
CA PRO A 23 -14.09 17.69 3.44
C PRO A 23 -12.77 18.00 4.17
N VAL A 24 -11.72 18.22 3.40
CA VAL A 24 -10.37 18.54 3.90
C VAL A 24 -10.16 20.04 3.73
N GLU A 25 -9.85 20.72 4.82
CA GLU A 25 -9.53 22.16 4.88
C GLU A 25 -8.02 22.37 4.64
N ARG A 26 -7.20 21.53 5.27
CA ARG A 26 -5.75 21.59 5.21
C ARG A 26 -5.18 20.18 5.31
N TYR A 27 -4.23 19.84 4.44
CA TYR A 27 -3.53 18.57 4.45
C TYR A 27 -2.03 18.81 4.41
N VAL A 28 -1.34 18.38 5.45
CA VAL A 28 0.12 18.46 5.57
C VAL A 28 0.71 17.07 5.48
N ALA A 29 1.65 16.87 4.57
CA ALA A 29 2.26 15.58 4.26
C ALA A 29 3.76 15.57 4.53
N TYR A 30 4.23 14.59 5.24
CA TYR A 30 5.65 14.26 5.38
C TYR A 30 5.98 13.06 4.51
N GLU A 31 6.76 13.30 3.48
CA GLU A 31 7.26 12.30 2.53
C GLU A 31 8.61 12.76 2.00
N ILE A 32 9.54 11.84 1.76
CA ILE A 32 10.90 12.14 1.28
C ILE A 32 11.17 11.57 -0.11
N GLU A 33 10.32 10.67 -0.61
CA GLU A 33 10.52 10.05 -1.93
C GLU A 33 10.06 11.00 -3.05
N PRO A 34 10.99 11.53 -3.88
CA PRO A 34 10.65 12.59 -4.84
C PRO A 34 9.60 12.17 -5.88
N ASN A 35 9.58 10.88 -6.27
CA ASN A 35 8.59 10.41 -7.25
C ASN A 35 7.20 10.28 -6.63
N ALA A 36 7.11 9.91 -5.35
CA ALA A 36 5.86 9.89 -4.63
C ALA A 36 5.28 11.31 -4.47
N ILE A 37 6.12 12.27 -4.10
CA ILE A 37 5.75 13.69 -3.99
C ILE A 37 5.23 14.22 -5.33
N LYS A 38 5.93 13.97 -6.46
CA LYS A 38 5.46 14.38 -7.79
C LYS A 38 4.09 13.80 -8.15
N ILE A 39 3.83 12.54 -7.78
CA ILE A 39 2.51 11.92 -8.01
C ILE A 39 1.45 12.60 -7.15
N SER A 40 1.75 12.88 -5.89
CA SER A 40 0.87 13.60 -4.99
C SER A 40 0.55 15.01 -5.51
N GLU A 41 1.56 15.80 -5.84
CA GLU A 41 1.43 17.18 -6.35
C GLU A 41 0.60 17.26 -7.64
N LYS A 42 0.74 16.30 -8.54
CA LYS A 42 -0.08 16.25 -9.76
C LYS A 42 -1.57 16.11 -9.45
N ASN A 43 -1.90 15.23 -8.51
CA ASN A 43 -3.29 14.92 -8.19
C ASN A 43 -3.88 15.92 -7.18
N TYR A 44 -3.05 16.43 -6.26
CA TYR A 44 -3.45 17.29 -5.14
C TYR A 44 -2.44 18.42 -4.92
N PRO A 45 -2.41 19.43 -5.78
CA PRO A 45 -1.44 20.54 -5.70
C PRO A 45 -1.60 21.40 -4.43
N GLN A 46 -2.70 21.24 -3.70
CA GLN A 46 -2.97 21.94 -2.44
C GLN A 46 -2.34 21.25 -1.20
N ILE A 47 -1.75 20.06 -1.35
CA ILE A 47 -1.08 19.36 -0.23
C ILE A 47 0.23 20.08 0.10
N GLU A 48 0.44 20.36 1.38
CA GLU A 48 1.67 20.95 1.89
C GLU A 48 2.70 19.85 2.16
N HIS A 49 3.73 19.73 1.32
CA HIS A 49 4.82 18.75 1.50
C HIS A 49 5.92 19.32 2.38
N CYS A 50 6.21 18.65 3.52
CA CYS A 50 7.16 19.11 4.55
C CYS A 50 8.43 18.25 4.68
N GLY A 51 8.59 17.20 3.85
CA GLY A 51 9.82 16.41 3.77
C GLY A 51 10.00 15.42 4.92
N ASP A 52 11.11 15.54 5.65
CA ASP A 52 11.55 14.52 6.60
C ASP A 52 10.92 14.67 7.99
N VAL A 53 10.27 13.62 8.48
CA VAL A 53 9.63 13.54 9.80
C VAL A 53 10.60 13.78 10.97
N PHE A 54 11.90 13.47 10.81
CA PHE A 54 12.89 13.69 11.84
C PHE A 54 13.19 15.18 12.09
N ARG A 55 12.89 16.04 11.10
CA ARG A 55 13.12 17.50 11.17
C ARG A 55 11.85 18.28 11.54
N ALA A 56 10.73 17.59 11.71
CA ALA A 56 9.44 18.21 11.98
C ALA A 56 9.36 18.79 13.40
N ASP A 57 8.73 19.95 13.54
CA ASP A 57 8.13 20.43 14.79
C ASP A 57 6.61 20.17 14.73
N PHE A 58 6.16 19.09 15.34
CA PHE A 58 4.76 18.73 15.29
C PHE A 58 3.88 19.59 16.21
N THR A 59 4.45 20.44 17.03
CA THR A 59 3.69 21.38 17.86
C THR A 59 3.02 22.48 17.03
N GLU A 60 3.49 22.74 15.81
CA GLU A 60 2.86 23.63 14.83
C GLU A 60 1.49 23.15 14.35
N TYR A 61 1.21 21.84 14.51
CA TYR A 61 -0.06 21.23 14.08
C TYR A 61 -1.06 21.05 15.21
N LYS A 62 -0.90 21.78 16.33
CA LYS A 62 -1.91 21.82 17.39
C LYS A 62 -3.25 22.31 16.84
N GLY A 63 -4.30 21.55 17.14
CA GLY A 63 -5.63 21.81 16.59
C GLY A 63 -5.91 21.16 15.22
N PHE A 64 -5.04 20.30 14.76
CA PHE A 64 -5.36 19.37 13.68
C PHE A 64 -6.28 18.27 14.20
N ASP A 65 -7.15 17.78 13.33
CA ASP A 65 -8.21 16.85 13.71
C ASP A 65 -7.75 15.40 13.64
N LEU A 66 -6.95 15.07 12.62
CA LEU A 66 -6.62 13.69 12.24
C LEU A 66 -5.14 13.54 11.92
N LEU A 67 -4.50 12.56 12.55
CA LEU A 67 -3.17 12.06 12.19
C LEU A 67 -3.32 10.72 11.47
N ILE A 68 -2.81 10.61 10.24
CA ILE A 68 -2.74 9.35 9.51
C ILE A 68 -1.30 9.01 9.15
N GLY A 69 -0.99 7.72 9.01
CA GLY A 69 0.33 7.30 8.57
C GLY A 69 0.57 5.80 8.69
N GLY A 70 1.64 5.36 8.03
CA GLY A 70 2.14 4.00 8.14
C GLY A 70 3.64 4.01 7.93
N SER A 71 4.44 3.83 8.99
CA SER A 71 5.89 3.84 8.83
C SER A 71 6.36 2.73 7.89
N PRO A 72 7.44 2.94 7.12
CA PRO A 72 7.94 1.95 6.18
C PRO A 72 8.08 0.56 6.80
N CYS A 73 7.33 -0.40 6.28
CA CYS A 73 7.28 -1.78 6.78
C CYS A 73 8.46 -2.64 6.33
N THR A 74 9.41 -2.08 5.57
CA THR A 74 10.53 -2.83 4.98
C THR A 74 11.36 -3.55 6.04
N HIS A 75 11.56 -2.95 7.19
CA HIS A 75 12.36 -3.52 8.29
C HIS A 75 11.66 -4.67 9.02
N TRP A 76 10.33 -4.73 9.00
CA TRP A 76 9.51 -5.71 9.76
C TRP A 76 8.86 -6.79 8.90
N SER A 77 8.94 -6.63 7.58
CA SER A 77 8.26 -7.53 6.64
C SER A 77 9.02 -8.84 6.45
N ILE A 78 8.26 -9.95 6.31
CA ILE A 78 8.81 -11.25 5.88
C ILE A 78 9.36 -11.21 4.43
N ALA A 79 9.15 -10.13 3.68
CA ALA A 79 9.78 -9.93 2.37
C ALA A 79 11.26 -9.57 2.46
N GLN A 80 11.75 -9.17 3.65
CA GLN A 80 13.17 -9.04 3.94
C GLN A 80 13.83 -10.39 4.21
N LYS A 81 15.14 -10.46 3.98
CA LYS A 81 15.93 -11.60 4.43
C LYS A 81 15.83 -11.70 5.95
N SER A 82 15.82 -12.91 6.48
CA SER A 82 15.70 -13.15 7.92
C SER A 82 16.81 -12.48 8.75
N THR A 83 18.01 -12.32 8.17
CA THR A 83 19.16 -11.65 8.79
C THR A 83 18.98 -10.13 8.94
N ASP A 84 18.19 -9.51 8.07
CA ASP A 84 18.05 -8.06 7.95
C ASP A 84 16.72 -7.58 8.56
N ARG A 85 15.89 -8.53 9.00
CA ARG A 85 14.57 -8.26 9.53
C ARG A 85 14.63 -7.95 11.02
N GLU A 86 14.16 -6.78 11.39
CA GLU A 86 13.98 -6.40 12.78
C GLU A 86 12.81 -7.16 13.40
N THR A 87 13.03 -7.71 14.58
CA THR A 87 12.02 -8.49 15.34
C THR A 87 11.72 -7.93 16.71
N THR A 88 12.49 -6.92 17.14
CA THR A 88 12.38 -6.23 18.43
C THR A 88 11.99 -4.77 18.22
N ALA A 89 11.52 -4.12 19.28
CA ALA A 89 11.17 -2.69 19.29
C ALA A 89 12.46 -1.82 19.32
N SER A 90 13.29 -1.98 18.31
CA SER A 90 14.58 -1.27 18.12
C SER A 90 14.87 -1.15 16.63
N GLY A 91 15.93 -0.40 16.30
CA GLY A 91 16.37 -0.17 14.91
C GLY A 91 15.56 0.90 14.19
N ILE A 92 15.88 1.08 12.91
CA ILE A 92 15.33 2.18 12.11
C ILE A 92 13.80 2.09 11.92
N GLY A 93 13.24 0.89 11.82
CA GLY A 93 11.79 0.71 11.74
C GLY A 93 11.09 1.23 12.98
N TRP A 94 11.68 0.98 14.15
CA TRP A 94 11.17 1.49 15.43
C TRP A 94 11.37 3.01 15.58
N GLU A 95 12.49 3.55 15.14
CA GLU A 95 12.73 4.99 15.13
C GLU A 95 11.71 5.73 14.29
N LEU A 96 11.36 5.19 13.11
CA LEU A 96 10.31 5.75 12.24
C LEU A 96 8.93 5.70 12.91
N PHE A 97 8.58 4.57 13.55
CA PHE A 97 7.34 4.49 14.34
C PHE A 97 7.34 5.51 15.49
N SER A 98 8.48 5.71 16.15
CA SER A 98 8.60 6.68 17.25
C SER A 98 8.32 8.11 16.78
N GLN A 99 8.59 8.46 15.51
CA GLN A 99 8.20 9.77 14.95
C GLN A 99 6.68 9.90 14.82
N TYR A 100 5.97 8.81 14.48
CA TYR A 100 4.51 8.82 14.47
C TYR A 100 3.93 9.05 15.88
N VAL A 101 4.48 8.37 16.89
CA VAL A 101 4.08 8.58 18.30
C VAL A 101 4.38 10.00 18.77
N ARG A 102 5.54 10.54 18.37
CA ARG A 102 5.91 11.93 18.65
C ARG A 102 4.90 12.90 18.03
N ALA A 103 4.56 12.70 16.75
CA ALA A 103 3.57 13.52 16.07
C ALA A 103 2.20 13.47 16.76
N LEU A 104 1.74 12.29 17.18
CA LEU A 104 0.47 12.13 17.88
C LEU A 104 0.44 12.90 19.20
N ARG A 105 1.54 12.87 19.96
CA ARG A 105 1.65 13.56 21.25
C ARG A 105 1.79 15.07 21.10
N GLU A 106 2.63 15.53 20.19
CA GLU A 106 2.93 16.95 20.01
C GLU A 106 1.79 17.72 19.33
N SER A 107 1.16 17.14 18.29
CA SER A 107 0.03 17.76 17.60
C SER A 107 -1.28 17.69 18.41
N GLY A 108 -1.44 16.64 19.22
CA GLY A 108 -2.66 16.41 19.98
C GLY A 108 -3.88 16.16 19.10
N CYS A 109 -3.71 15.62 17.88
CA CYS A 109 -4.82 15.26 16.99
C CYS A 109 -5.85 14.41 17.72
N LYS A 110 -7.16 14.77 17.59
CA LYS A 110 -8.25 14.04 18.23
C LYS A 110 -8.36 12.60 17.74
N TYR A 111 -8.16 12.40 16.45
CA TYR A 111 -8.24 11.09 15.80
C TYR A 111 -6.92 10.70 15.21
N PHE A 112 -6.68 9.38 15.15
CA PHE A 112 -5.51 8.86 14.48
C PHE A 112 -5.80 7.55 13.76
N LEU A 113 -5.00 7.25 12.73
CA LEU A 113 -4.96 5.99 12.02
C LEU A 113 -3.50 5.64 11.71
N TYR A 114 -3.00 4.56 12.30
CA TYR A 114 -1.71 3.99 12.00
C TYR A 114 -1.86 2.62 11.32
N GLU A 115 -1.18 2.42 10.20
CA GLU A 115 -1.20 1.16 9.44
C GLU A 115 0.16 0.50 9.44
N ASN A 116 0.19 -0.83 9.50
CA ASN A 116 1.41 -1.58 9.17
C ASN A 116 1.10 -3.03 8.77
N ASN A 117 2.14 -3.75 8.31
CA ASN A 117 1.98 -5.12 7.83
C ASN A 117 1.66 -6.11 8.97
N LYS A 118 0.89 -7.17 8.65
CA LYS A 118 0.55 -8.24 9.60
C LYS A 118 1.77 -9.09 10.00
N SER A 119 2.81 -9.13 9.16
CA SER A 119 3.92 -10.07 9.32
C SER A 119 5.02 -9.61 10.28
N MET A 120 4.85 -8.47 10.94
CA MET A 120 5.76 -8.03 12.00
C MET A 120 5.81 -9.05 13.15
N SER A 121 6.85 -9.01 13.97
CA SER A 121 6.95 -9.87 15.16
C SER A 121 5.86 -9.54 16.17
N ALA A 122 5.54 -10.53 17.03
CA ALA A 122 4.57 -10.32 18.11
C ALA A 122 5.04 -9.26 19.10
N GLU A 123 6.34 -9.16 19.36
CA GLU A 123 6.93 -8.16 20.23
C GLU A 123 6.67 -6.74 19.70
N ILE A 124 7.02 -6.47 18.43
CA ILE A 124 6.78 -5.16 17.79
C ILE A 124 5.29 -4.81 17.82
N LYS A 125 4.41 -5.76 17.48
CA LYS A 125 2.96 -5.54 17.53
C LYS A 125 2.50 -5.15 18.92
N THR A 126 2.97 -5.84 19.96
CA THR A 126 2.62 -5.58 21.36
C THR A 126 3.08 -4.19 21.79
N GLU A 127 4.30 -3.81 21.46
CA GLU A 127 4.82 -2.49 21.82
C GLU A 127 4.08 -1.37 21.06
N ILE A 128 3.79 -1.51 19.75
CA ILE A 128 2.96 -0.54 19.01
C ILE A 128 1.60 -0.37 19.70
N THR A 129 0.93 -1.47 20.04
CA THR A 129 -0.37 -1.48 20.74
C THR A 129 -0.29 -0.72 22.07
N LYS A 130 0.77 -0.95 22.83
CA LYS A 130 0.99 -0.27 24.12
C LYS A 130 1.18 1.24 23.94
N TYR A 131 1.97 1.67 22.94
CA TYR A 131 2.22 3.10 22.69
C TYR A 131 1.00 3.85 22.15
N LEU A 132 0.19 3.20 21.31
CA LEU A 132 -1.01 3.79 20.71
C LEU A 132 -2.25 3.62 21.60
N GLY A 133 -2.22 2.72 22.60
CA GLY A 133 -3.30 2.53 23.58
C GLY A 133 -4.57 1.88 23.03
N VAL A 134 -4.52 1.31 21.83
CA VAL A 134 -5.66 0.64 21.17
C VAL A 134 -5.23 -0.66 20.52
N GLU A 135 -6.09 -1.67 20.50
CA GLU A 135 -5.83 -2.93 19.79
C GLU A 135 -5.96 -2.74 18.28
N PRO A 136 -5.11 -3.40 17.49
CA PRO A 136 -5.19 -3.30 16.04
C PRO A 136 -6.33 -4.14 15.46
N ILE A 137 -6.97 -3.61 14.45
CA ILE A 137 -7.95 -4.31 13.63
C ILE A 137 -7.23 -4.91 12.42
N LEU A 138 -7.32 -6.21 12.22
CA LEU A 138 -6.81 -6.87 11.03
C LEU A 138 -7.86 -6.76 9.92
N ILE A 139 -7.54 -6.10 8.82
CA ILE A 139 -8.40 -6.05 7.63
C ILE A 139 -7.63 -6.64 6.44
N ASN A 140 -8.32 -7.49 5.66
CA ASN A 140 -7.83 -7.96 4.37
C ASN A 140 -8.43 -7.13 3.24
N SER A 141 -7.60 -6.50 2.43
CA SER A 141 -8.03 -5.75 1.26
C SER A 141 -8.88 -6.59 0.29
N ALA A 142 -8.79 -7.92 0.35
CA ALA A 142 -9.61 -8.82 -0.47
C ALA A 142 -11.13 -8.59 -0.33
N LEU A 143 -11.58 -7.99 0.76
CA LEU A 143 -12.98 -7.62 0.96
C LEU A 143 -13.43 -6.45 0.06
N VAL A 144 -12.52 -5.58 -0.33
CA VAL A 144 -12.84 -4.37 -1.12
C VAL A 144 -12.04 -4.24 -2.41
N SER A 145 -11.15 -5.19 -2.68
CA SER A 145 -10.25 -5.21 -3.82
C SER A 145 -9.99 -6.63 -4.33
N ALA A 146 -9.37 -6.75 -5.48
CA ALA A 146 -8.97 -8.02 -6.08
C ALA A 146 -7.64 -8.58 -5.53
N GLN A 147 -7.13 -8.11 -4.36
CA GLN A 147 -5.86 -8.61 -3.80
C GLN A 147 -5.97 -9.06 -2.35
N ASN A 148 -5.26 -10.13 -2.00
CA ASN A 148 -5.02 -10.55 -0.63
C ASN A 148 -3.91 -9.69 -0.02
N ARG A 149 -4.28 -8.66 0.73
CA ARG A 149 -3.36 -7.75 1.42
C ARG A 149 -3.84 -7.57 2.86
N GLN A 150 -3.28 -8.32 3.79
CA GLN A 150 -3.61 -8.24 5.20
C GLN A 150 -2.76 -7.18 5.89
N ARG A 151 -3.43 -6.24 6.56
CA ARG A 151 -2.81 -5.16 7.30
C ARG A 151 -3.42 -5.00 8.69
N LEU A 152 -2.63 -4.47 9.60
CA LEU A 152 -3.06 -4.11 10.95
C LEU A 152 -3.29 -2.59 10.98
N TYR A 153 -4.41 -2.18 11.55
CA TYR A 153 -4.81 -0.80 11.68
C TYR A 153 -5.06 -0.47 13.15
N TRP A 154 -4.29 0.45 13.70
CA TRP A 154 -4.51 1.00 15.04
C TRP A 154 -5.19 2.34 14.88
N THR A 155 -6.33 2.51 15.49
CA THR A 155 -7.13 3.75 15.40
C THR A 155 -8.07 3.92 16.57
N ASN A 156 -8.33 5.17 16.94
CA ASN A 156 -9.38 5.56 17.87
C ASN A 156 -10.64 6.09 17.18
N ILE A 157 -10.72 5.97 15.85
CA ILE A 157 -11.92 6.30 15.09
C ILE A 157 -13.03 5.34 15.51
N PRO A 158 -14.23 5.84 15.90
CA PRO A 158 -15.29 4.97 16.38
C PRO A 158 -15.94 4.15 15.27
N GLY A 159 -16.56 3.02 15.65
CA GLY A 159 -17.41 2.21 14.76
C GLY A 159 -16.67 1.44 13.68
N VAL A 160 -15.34 1.37 13.72
CA VAL A 160 -14.57 0.63 12.71
C VAL A 160 -14.82 -0.87 12.83
N CYS A 161 -15.28 -1.47 11.74
CA CYS A 161 -15.55 -2.90 11.63
C CYS A 161 -14.99 -3.47 10.32
N GLN A 162 -15.15 -4.77 10.09
CA GLN A 162 -14.77 -5.38 8.81
C GLN A 162 -15.64 -4.81 7.68
N PRO A 163 -15.06 -4.40 6.54
CA PRO A 163 -15.84 -4.00 5.40
C PRO A 163 -16.64 -5.18 4.84
N LYS A 164 -17.80 -4.89 4.24
CA LYS A 164 -18.56 -5.90 3.49
C LYS A 164 -17.74 -6.37 2.27
N ASP A 165 -17.75 -7.68 2.01
CA ASP A 165 -17.09 -8.21 0.81
C ASP A 165 -17.82 -7.70 -0.44
N LYS A 166 -17.06 -7.07 -1.33
CA LYS A 166 -17.53 -6.57 -2.64
C LYS A 166 -17.43 -7.63 -3.74
N GLU A 167 -16.88 -8.81 -3.44
CA GLU A 167 -16.71 -9.95 -4.33
C GLU A 167 -15.89 -9.64 -5.61
N ILE A 168 -15.06 -8.58 -5.61
CA ILE A 168 -14.24 -8.18 -6.75
C ILE A 168 -13.18 -9.24 -7.02
N GLU A 169 -13.22 -9.89 -8.16
CA GLU A 169 -12.21 -10.87 -8.57
C GLU A 169 -11.05 -10.24 -9.37
N LEU A 170 -9.93 -10.95 -9.47
CA LEU A 170 -8.76 -10.45 -10.19
C LEU A 170 -9.06 -10.23 -11.69
N GLN A 171 -9.95 -11.05 -12.26
CA GLN A 171 -10.41 -10.91 -13.64
C GLN A 171 -11.11 -9.58 -13.90
N ASP A 172 -11.79 -9.00 -12.90
CA ASP A 172 -12.55 -7.76 -13.04
C ASP A 172 -11.67 -6.51 -13.18
N VAL A 173 -10.41 -6.61 -12.77
CA VAL A 173 -9.49 -5.44 -12.71
C VAL A 173 -8.45 -5.43 -13.82
N ILE A 174 -8.31 -6.52 -14.59
CA ILE A 174 -7.34 -6.58 -15.70
C ILE A 174 -7.91 -5.99 -16.99
N GLU A 175 -7.01 -5.42 -17.81
CA GLU A 175 -7.37 -4.75 -19.06
C GLU A 175 -7.60 -5.74 -20.21
N SER A 176 -6.82 -6.82 -20.24
CA SER A 176 -6.93 -7.87 -21.26
C SER A 176 -6.32 -9.18 -20.77
N GLY A 177 -6.70 -10.29 -21.40
CA GLY A 177 -6.20 -11.63 -21.05
C GLY A 177 -7.02 -12.30 -19.95
N VAL A 178 -6.46 -13.35 -19.37
CA VAL A 178 -7.10 -14.17 -18.32
C VAL A 178 -6.14 -14.41 -17.15
N VAL A 179 -6.73 -14.69 -15.99
CA VAL A 179 -5.97 -15.00 -14.77
C VAL A 179 -6.35 -16.38 -14.23
N ASP A 180 -5.46 -17.03 -13.48
CA ASP A 180 -5.67 -18.38 -12.95
C ASP A 180 -6.09 -18.39 -11.48
N ARG A 181 -6.43 -17.24 -10.92
CA ARG A 181 -6.84 -17.11 -9.51
C ARG A 181 -7.85 -16.00 -9.30
N LYS A 182 -8.66 -16.13 -8.28
CA LYS A 182 -9.70 -15.14 -7.95
C LYS A 182 -9.14 -13.85 -7.37
N LYS A 183 -8.09 -13.92 -6.56
CA LYS A 183 -7.47 -12.76 -5.92
C LYS A 183 -5.96 -12.77 -6.15
N ALA A 184 -5.37 -11.63 -6.45
CA ALA A 184 -3.93 -11.44 -6.48
C ALA A 184 -3.31 -11.65 -5.09
N LEU A 185 -2.03 -12.03 -5.06
CA LEU A 185 -1.22 -11.91 -3.84
C LEU A 185 -0.93 -10.43 -3.57
N CYS A 186 -0.48 -10.14 -2.35
CA CYS A 186 -0.12 -8.78 -1.96
C CYS A 186 0.89 -8.17 -2.94
N LEU A 187 0.53 -7.04 -3.53
CA LEU A 187 1.41 -6.27 -4.39
C LEU A 187 2.62 -5.80 -3.58
N ALA A 188 3.80 -6.20 -3.98
CA ALA A 188 5.05 -5.85 -3.32
C ALA A 188 5.72 -4.67 -4.03
N ARG A 189 6.49 -3.87 -3.30
CA ARG A 189 7.31 -2.77 -3.85
C ARG A 189 8.13 -3.20 -5.07
N ARG A 190 8.71 -4.41 -5.06
CA ARG A 190 9.58 -4.93 -6.13
C ARG A 190 8.81 -5.64 -7.25
N TYR A 191 7.52 -5.38 -7.41
CA TYR A 191 6.74 -6.02 -8.48
C TYR A 191 7.29 -5.72 -9.89
N ALA A 192 7.80 -4.53 -10.11
CA ALA A 192 8.28 -4.03 -11.39
C ALA A 192 9.62 -4.58 -11.89
N GLY A 193 10.27 -5.46 -11.19
CA GLY A 193 11.60 -5.95 -11.58
C GLY A 193 11.62 -6.95 -12.75
N PHE A 194 10.67 -6.86 -13.72
CA PHE A 194 10.45 -7.88 -14.74
C PHE A 194 10.52 -7.37 -16.19
N ALA A 195 11.65 -6.85 -16.58
CA ALA A 195 12.03 -6.83 -17.99
C ALA A 195 12.67 -8.18 -18.34
N GLY A 196 11.88 -9.22 -18.55
CA GLY A 196 12.38 -10.56 -18.82
C GLY A 196 11.66 -11.23 -19.97
N SER A 197 12.31 -12.25 -20.56
CA SER A 197 11.71 -13.14 -21.56
C SER A 197 10.48 -13.86 -21.00
N GLN A 198 9.64 -14.40 -21.89
CA GLN A 198 8.47 -15.22 -21.52
C GLN A 198 8.83 -16.36 -20.58
N SER A 199 9.94 -17.06 -20.86
CA SER A 199 10.46 -18.14 -20.00
C SER A 199 10.85 -17.64 -18.61
N CYS A 200 11.41 -16.43 -18.49
CA CYS A 200 11.75 -15.84 -17.21
C CYS A 200 10.49 -15.55 -16.38
N LEU A 201 9.45 -14.98 -16.99
CA LEU A 201 8.16 -14.75 -16.35
C LEU A 201 7.51 -16.06 -15.90
N CYS A 202 7.44 -17.07 -16.77
CA CYS A 202 6.91 -18.39 -16.45
C CYS A 202 7.66 -19.05 -15.29
N ARG A 203 8.99 -19.07 -15.34
CA ARG A 203 9.83 -19.63 -14.28
C ARG A 203 9.58 -18.97 -12.93
N ARG A 204 9.45 -17.65 -12.89
CA ARG A 204 9.18 -16.91 -11.66
C ARG A 204 7.77 -17.15 -11.18
N TYR A 205 6.79 -17.13 -12.06
CA TYR A 205 5.39 -17.32 -11.70
C TYR A 205 5.13 -18.75 -11.20
N PHE A 206 5.47 -19.76 -12.01
CA PHE A 206 5.25 -21.16 -11.64
C PHE A 206 6.25 -21.67 -10.59
N GLY A 207 7.44 -21.05 -10.49
CA GLY A 207 8.42 -21.28 -9.43
C GLY A 207 8.09 -20.64 -8.10
N LYS A 208 6.89 -20.03 -7.97
CA LYS A 208 6.36 -19.41 -6.73
C LYS A 208 7.17 -18.20 -6.21
N SER A 209 8.03 -17.62 -7.02
CA SER A 209 8.79 -16.41 -6.66
C SER A 209 8.08 -15.10 -7.03
N PHE A 210 6.89 -15.21 -7.62
CA PHE A 210 6.12 -14.07 -8.15
C PHE A 210 4.62 -14.21 -7.89
N GLY A 211 3.96 -13.10 -7.56
CA GLY A 211 2.62 -13.12 -7.01
C GLY A 211 1.50 -13.38 -8.00
N GLN A 212 1.50 -12.73 -9.15
CA GLN A 212 0.46 -12.82 -10.18
C GLN A 212 1.01 -12.50 -11.57
N ALA A 213 0.35 -13.08 -12.57
CA ALA A 213 0.59 -12.80 -13.97
C ALA A 213 -0.73 -12.85 -14.73
N VAL A 214 -0.76 -12.24 -15.89
CA VAL A 214 -1.89 -12.28 -16.83
C VAL A 214 -1.48 -13.14 -18.02
N PHE A 215 -2.36 -14.02 -18.45
CA PHE A 215 -2.15 -14.89 -19.61
C PHE A 215 -2.89 -14.31 -20.82
N GLU A 216 -2.18 -14.09 -21.91
CA GLU A 216 -2.75 -13.59 -23.17
C GLU A 216 -3.15 -14.73 -24.09
N GLY A 217 -2.95 -15.99 -23.66
CA GLY A 217 -3.31 -17.21 -24.35
C GLY A 217 -3.92 -18.26 -23.42
N ASN A 218 -3.89 -19.52 -23.88
CA ASN A 218 -4.38 -20.64 -23.09
C ASN A 218 -3.43 -20.95 -21.94
N ILE A 219 -3.93 -20.80 -20.70
CA ILE A 219 -3.15 -21.02 -19.46
C ILE A 219 -2.54 -22.43 -19.43
N GLU A 220 -3.29 -23.45 -19.79
CA GLU A 220 -2.80 -24.84 -19.78
C GLU A 220 -1.71 -25.09 -20.84
N GLN A 221 -1.79 -24.40 -21.97
CA GLN A 221 -0.73 -24.42 -22.97
C GLN A 221 0.57 -23.81 -22.42
N VAL A 222 0.48 -22.64 -21.78
CA VAL A 222 1.63 -21.96 -21.17
C VAL A 222 2.25 -22.81 -20.06
N LYS A 223 1.42 -23.43 -19.22
CA LYS A 223 1.88 -24.36 -18.17
C LYS A 223 2.61 -25.58 -18.77
N ARG A 224 2.10 -26.11 -19.88
CA ARG A 224 2.73 -27.24 -20.59
C ARG A 224 4.08 -26.84 -21.15
N MET A 225 4.17 -25.73 -21.90
CA MET A 225 5.42 -25.19 -22.46
C MET A 225 6.48 -25.04 -21.37
N TRP A 226 6.10 -24.46 -20.21
CA TRP A 226 7.02 -24.30 -19.09
C TRP A 226 7.49 -25.64 -18.49
N LYS A 227 6.61 -26.63 -18.37
CA LYS A 227 6.96 -27.97 -17.84
C LYS A 227 7.89 -28.74 -18.78
N GLU A 228 7.67 -28.63 -20.08
CA GLU A 228 8.47 -29.31 -21.10
C GLU A 228 9.85 -28.65 -21.26
N ASN A 229 9.92 -27.33 -21.25
CA ASN A 229 11.18 -26.58 -21.34
C ASN A 229 11.08 -25.26 -20.52
N PRO A 230 11.62 -25.21 -19.28
CA PRO A 230 11.61 -23.98 -18.48
C PRO A 230 12.38 -22.80 -19.09
N TYR A 231 13.11 -23.03 -20.17
CA TYR A 231 13.90 -22.02 -20.89
C TYR A 231 13.35 -21.78 -22.31
N PHE A 232 12.09 -22.15 -22.57
CA PHE A 232 11.50 -21.95 -23.89
C PHE A 232 11.57 -20.48 -24.31
N GLU A 233 11.84 -20.27 -25.59
CA GLU A 233 11.70 -18.95 -26.21
C GLU A 233 10.45 -18.96 -27.08
N SER A 234 9.66 -17.88 -26.95
CA SER A 234 8.47 -17.68 -27.75
C SER A 234 8.42 -16.24 -28.21
N ASN A 235 8.13 -16.04 -29.48
CA ASN A 235 7.83 -14.73 -30.05
C ASN A 235 6.39 -14.28 -29.73
N GLU A 236 5.56 -15.20 -29.26
CA GLU A 236 4.18 -14.92 -28.84
C GLU A 236 4.17 -14.48 -27.37
N ARG A 237 3.43 -13.42 -27.09
CA ARG A 237 3.17 -13.00 -25.71
C ARG A 237 2.07 -13.88 -25.13
N ASN A 238 2.46 -14.95 -24.44
CA ASN A 238 1.53 -15.88 -23.80
C ASN A 238 1.30 -15.55 -22.32
N ILE A 239 2.22 -14.79 -21.71
CA ILE A 239 2.16 -14.37 -20.31
C ILE A 239 2.75 -12.97 -20.18
N ARG A 240 2.15 -12.14 -19.36
CA ARG A 240 2.64 -10.80 -19.05
C ARG A 240 2.52 -10.46 -17.56
N GLN A 241 3.28 -9.50 -17.16
CA GLN A 241 3.10 -8.79 -15.90
C GLN A 241 1.81 -7.97 -15.96
N MET A 242 1.19 -7.72 -14.82
CA MET A 242 0.12 -6.73 -14.73
C MET A 242 0.62 -5.34 -15.12
N THR A 243 -0.21 -4.56 -15.79
CA THR A 243 0.08 -3.17 -16.11
C THR A 243 0.09 -2.31 -14.84
N VAL A 244 0.63 -1.10 -14.95
CA VAL A 244 0.57 -0.13 -13.86
C VAL A 244 -0.88 0.17 -13.47
N LYS A 245 -1.75 0.35 -14.45
CA LYS A 245 -3.17 0.61 -14.27
C LYS A 245 -3.88 -0.54 -13.53
N GLU A 246 -3.60 -1.78 -13.91
CA GLU A 246 -4.14 -2.94 -13.18
C GLU A 246 -3.65 -2.98 -11.73
N CYS A 247 -2.41 -2.56 -11.46
CA CYS A 247 -1.88 -2.43 -10.11
C CYS A 247 -2.52 -1.27 -9.33
N GLU A 248 -2.81 -0.15 -9.98
CA GLU A 248 -3.59 0.96 -9.41
C GLU A 248 -4.97 0.49 -8.98
N ARG A 249 -5.68 -0.27 -9.84
CA ARG A 249 -6.97 -0.89 -9.52
C ARG A 249 -6.89 -1.87 -8.34
N LEU A 250 -5.79 -2.63 -8.19
CA LEU A 250 -5.57 -3.49 -7.01
C LEU A 250 -5.47 -2.68 -5.71
N GLN A 251 -4.96 -1.46 -5.76
CA GLN A 251 -4.95 -0.55 -4.61
C GLN A 251 -6.20 0.32 -4.54
N THR A 252 -7.17 0.05 -5.41
CA THR A 252 -8.40 0.84 -5.54
C THR A 252 -8.13 2.33 -5.80
N LEU A 253 -7.02 2.66 -6.47
CA LEU A 253 -6.72 3.99 -6.97
C LEU A 253 -7.51 4.25 -8.28
N PRO A 254 -7.71 5.50 -8.67
CA PRO A 254 -8.18 5.84 -10.01
C PRO A 254 -7.19 5.33 -11.09
N ASP A 255 -7.71 5.02 -12.28
CA ASP A 255 -6.86 4.68 -13.42
C ASP A 255 -5.91 5.85 -13.75
N ASP A 256 -4.67 5.51 -14.09
CA ASP A 256 -3.62 6.47 -14.45
C ASP A 256 -3.27 7.50 -13.35
N TYR A 257 -3.62 7.20 -12.09
CA TYR A 257 -3.32 8.05 -10.93
C TYR A 257 -1.83 8.36 -10.81
N THR A 258 -0.97 7.37 -11.07
CA THR A 258 0.49 7.52 -11.00
C THR A 258 1.13 7.95 -12.31
N ALA A 259 0.35 8.21 -13.38
CA ALA A 259 0.86 8.61 -14.68
C ALA A 259 1.30 10.10 -14.67
N VAL A 260 2.55 10.32 -14.27
CA VAL A 260 3.16 11.66 -14.16
C VAL A 260 4.41 11.73 -15.03
N ASP A 261 4.55 12.81 -15.77
CA ASP A 261 5.73 13.05 -16.60
C ASP A 261 7.01 13.08 -15.76
N GLY A 262 8.03 12.39 -16.24
CA GLY A 262 9.32 12.27 -15.55
C GLY A 262 9.33 11.28 -14.36
N VAL A 263 8.23 10.56 -14.09
CA VAL A 263 8.20 9.45 -13.14
C VAL A 263 8.38 8.12 -13.88
N PRO A 264 9.49 7.41 -13.69
CA PRO A 264 9.73 6.13 -14.36
C PRO A 264 8.68 5.08 -14.00
N THR A 265 8.32 4.22 -14.95
CA THR A 265 7.33 3.14 -14.76
C THR A 265 7.65 2.27 -13.54
N GLN A 266 8.92 1.95 -13.30
CA GLN A 266 9.33 1.19 -12.13
C GLN A 266 8.99 1.92 -10.82
N MET A 267 9.22 3.23 -10.75
CA MET A 267 8.89 4.03 -9.57
C MET A 267 7.39 4.10 -9.32
N ARG A 268 6.58 4.09 -10.39
CA ARG A 268 5.12 4.00 -10.29
C ARG A 268 4.69 2.69 -9.61
N TYR A 269 5.21 1.54 -10.04
CA TYR A 269 4.95 0.26 -9.38
C TYR A 269 5.40 0.24 -7.91
N GLU A 270 6.58 0.81 -7.62
CA GLU A 270 7.09 0.88 -6.26
C GLU A 270 6.18 1.73 -5.36
N ALA A 271 5.76 2.89 -5.84
CA ALA A 271 4.85 3.79 -5.15
C ALA A 271 3.49 3.13 -4.85
N ILE A 272 2.91 2.44 -5.87
CA ILE A 272 1.66 1.69 -5.71
C ILE A 272 1.83 0.54 -4.69
N GLY A 273 2.95 -0.19 -4.76
CA GLY A 273 3.23 -1.32 -3.85
C GLY A 273 3.39 -0.87 -2.39
N ASN A 274 3.95 0.32 -2.17
CA ASN A 274 4.08 0.94 -0.85
C ASN A 274 2.76 1.56 -0.38
N GLY A 275 1.88 1.98 -1.30
CA GLY A 275 0.63 2.66 -1.00
C GLY A 275 -0.39 1.79 -0.29
N TRP A 276 -1.43 2.43 0.21
CA TRP A 276 -2.58 1.78 0.85
C TRP A 276 -3.60 1.29 -0.19
N THR A 277 -4.39 0.27 0.19
CA THR A 277 -5.66 0.01 -0.50
C THR A 277 -6.66 1.06 -0.05
N VAL A 278 -6.93 2.02 -0.93
CA VAL A 278 -7.68 3.25 -0.62
C VAL A 278 -9.06 2.96 -0.03
N ASP A 279 -9.79 1.98 -0.58
CA ASP A 279 -11.13 1.65 -0.11
C ASP A 279 -11.16 1.08 1.32
N VAL A 280 -10.08 0.47 1.80
CA VAL A 280 -9.96 0.07 3.21
C VAL A 280 -9.85 1.30 4.10
N ILE A 281 -8.99 2.25 3.73
CA ILE A 281 -8.81 3.50 4.48
C ILE A 281 -10.09 4.32 4.47
N ALA A 282 -10.73 4.47 3.30
CA ALA A 282 -12.01 5.15 3.18
C ALA A 282 -13.11 4.52 4.06
N HIS A 283 -13.13 3.18 4.15
CA HIS A 283 -14.06 2.48 5.04
C HIS A 283 -13.81 2.82 6.52
N ILE A 284 -12.54 2.83 6.96
CA ILE A 284 -12.17 3.20 8.34
C ILE A 284 -12.56 4.66 8.62
N LEU A 285 -12.22 5.57 7.71
CA LEU A 285 -12.46 7.00 7.86
C LEU A 285 -13.95 7.38 7.91
N LYS A 286 -14.85 6.55 7.37
CA LYS A 286 -16.31 6.79 7.48
C LYS A 286 -16.80 6.91 8.92
N GLY A 287 -16.14 6.28 9.89
CA GLY A 287 -16.44 6.43 11.30
C GLY A 287 -16.29 7.87 11.82
N LEU A 288 -15.58 8.74 11.09
CA LEU A 288 -15.45 10.16 11.45
C LEU A 288 -16.71 11.00 11.12
N LYS A 289 -17.64 10.48 10.30
CA LYS A 289 -18.88 11.21 9.99
C LYS A 289 -19.88 11.20 11.13
N ASP A 290 -19.77 10.18 11.98
CA ASP A 290 -20.70 9.95 13.07
C ASP A 290 -20.07 10.31 14.43
N ALA A 291 -18.88 11.01 14.44
CA ALA A 291 -18.05 11.23 15.62
C ALA A 291 -18.02 12.67 16.16
#